data_783df6fca03943da9993eafaf5863315
#
_entry.id   783df6fca03943da9993eafaf5863315
#
_cell.length_a   1.000
_cell.length_b   1.000
_cell.length_c   1.000
_cell.angle_alpha   90.00
_cell.angle_beta   90.00
_cell.angle_gamma   90.00
#
_symmetry.space_group_name_H-M   'P 1'
#
loop_
_entity.id
_entity.type
_entity.pdbx_description
1 polymer ?
#
loop_
_entity_poly.entity_id
_entity_poly.type
_entity_poly.pdbx_seq_one_letter_code
_entity_poly.pdbx_strand_id
1 'polypeptide(L)'
;MVKLLSGLEGSQTSLKLQLYPFDAETTIQTGATGTLDDGGELTLPAQLTYDDGTAYTGAVRVQSHYYNPAEQGFLEAAPGNMSAIGADGNIYTLESYGMYAVELSDASGNALHIPDGATAKLRFPLPANYSSVPQEIPLWSMDEASGKWIEEGVATLQDGFVEAEVAHFSWWNIDVPLNPVTVCMRLVDATGAALSGFPYKISSSDQSIAYAVGWTDADGAFCAQVAATFPSAINIVWNDELILVANIDAFSEDTDLGDILVDMGGFYSLTGKAV
;
A
#
# COMPACT_ATOMS: atom_id res chain seq x y z
N MET A 1 5.33 10.10 3.11
CA MET A 1 4.40 10.46 2.01
C MET A 1 3.17 11.13 2.60
N VAL A 2 2.70 12.25 2.05
CA VAL A 2 1.46 12.89 2.48
C VAL A 2 0.37 12.53 1.49
N LYS A 3 -0.65 11.78 1.90
CA LYS A 3 -1.87 11.62 1.11
C LYS A 3 -2.59 12.98 1.07
N LEU A 4 -2.70 13.58 -0.11
CA LEU A 4 -3.50 14.79 -0.30
C LEU A 4 -4.98 14.40 -0.26
N LEU A 5 -5.67 14.85 0.79
CA LEU A 5 -7.12 14.78 0.86
C LEU A 5 -7.68 16.05 0.21
N SER A 6 -8.46 15.91 -0.86
CA SER A 6 -9.21 17.02 -1.42
C SER A 6 -10.39 17.34 -0.50
N GLY A 7 -10.28 18.41 0.29
CA GLY A 7 -11.40 18.92 1.07
C GLY A 7 -12.32 19.78 0.24
N LEU A 8 -13.63 19.71 0.50
CA LEU A 8 -14.61 20.66 -0.01
C LEU A 8 -14.43 22.02 0.67
N GLU A 9 -14.57 23.11 -0.09
CA GLU A 9 -14.48 24.47 0.42
C GLU A 9 -15.49 24.70 1.57
N GLY A 10 -15.00 25.04 2.74
CA GLY A 10 -15.83 25.26 3.94
C GLY A 10 -15.99 24.07 4.88
N SER A 11 -15.37 22.89 4.58
CA SER A 11 -15.35 21.75 5.49
C SER A 11 -14.09 21.76 6.36
N GLN A 12 -14.23 21.38 7.66
CA GLN A 12 -13.08 21.04 8.49
C GLN A 12 -12.66 19.61 8.12
N THR A 13 -11.46 19.47 7.54
CA THR A 13 -10.86 18.16 7.27
C THR A 13 -9.86 17.85 8.38
N SER A 14 -10.08 16.76 9.10
CA SER A 14 -9.10 16.23 10.05
C SER A 14 -8.12 15.36 9.27
N LEU A 15 -6.84 15.72 9.29
CA LEU A 15 -5.76 14.94 8.68
C LEU A 15 -5.02 14.19 9.78
N LYS A 16 -5.11 12.86 9.80
CA LYS A 16 -4.27 12.01 10.63
C LYS A 16 -3.03 11.65 9.79
N LEU A 17 -1.88 12.17 10.17
CA LEU A 17 -0.60 11.76 9.59
C LEU A 17 0.01 10.68 10.49
N GLN A 18 0.23 9.51 9.93
CA GLN A 18 0.96 8.45 10.59
C GLN A 18 2.33 8.35 9.91
N LEU A 19 3.39 8.52 10.70
CA LEU A 19 4.77 8.36 10.24
C LEU A 19 5.23 6.98 10.68
N TYR A 20 5.74 6.22 9.73
CA TYR A 20 6.39 4.94 10.00
C TYR A 20 7.90 5.17 9.97
N PRO A 21 8.62 4.89 11.06
CA PRO A 21 10.08 4.92 11.05
C PRO A 21 10.62 3.78 10.20
N PHE A 22 11.85 3.88 9.76
CA PHE A 22 12.58 2.70 9.32
C PHE A 22 12.86 1.84 10.55
N ASP A 23 12.48 0.56 10.51
CA ASP A 23 12.60 -0.35 11.65
C ASP A 23 13.99 -0.95 11.76
N ALA A 24 14.69 -1.06 10.63
CA ALA A 24 16.04 -1.56 10.60
C ALA A 24 17.02 -0.58 9.95
N GLU A 25 18.18 -0.53 10.53
CA GLU A 25 19.36 0.11 9.97
C GLU A 25 20.51 -0.88 9.99
N THR A 26 21.09 -1.13 8.84
CA THR A 26 22.26 -2.01 8.70
C THR A 26 23.32 -1.35 7.83
N THR A 27 24.54 -1.89 7.89
CA THR A 27 25.64 -1.44 7.03
C THR A 27 26.04 -2.57 6.10
N ILE A 28 25.95 -2.30 4.80
CA ILE A 28 26.32 -3.26 3.74
C ILE A 28 27.46 -2.66 2.91
N GLN A 29 28.50 -3.45 2.62
CA GLN A 29 29.54 -3.00 1.68
C GLN A 29 29.00 -3.05 0.24
N THR A 30 29.42 -2.13 -0.61
CA THR A 30 29.19 -2.26 -2.05
C THR A 30 29.69 -3.60 -2.56
N GLY A 31 28.89 -4.31 -3.38
CA GLY A 31 29.18 -5.65 -3.86
C GLY A 31 28.91 -6.79 -2.88
N ALA A 32 28.36 -6.49 -1.70
CA ALA A 32 28.03 -7.50 -0.69
C ALA A 32 26.52 -7.63 -0.46
N THR A 33 26.14 -8.70 0.21
CA THR A 33 24.77 -8.96 0.68
C THR A 33 24.67 -8.66 2.17
N GLY A 34 23.58 -8.05 2.59
CA GLY A 34 23.21 -7.84 3.98
C GLY A 34 21.75 -8.18 4.24
N THR A 35 21.43 -8.40 5.51
CA THR A 35 20.07 -8.69 5.96
C THR A 35 19.33 -7.38 6.27
N LEU A 36 18.10 -7.30 5.80
CA LEU A 36 17.16 -6.24 6.10
C LEU A 36 16.25 -6.63 7.29
N ASP A 37 15.28 -5.78 7.62
CA ASP A 37 14.25 -6.15 8.59
C ASP A 37 13.38 -7.34 8.10
N ASP A 38 12.69 -7.98 9.00
CA ASP A 38 11.92 -9.21 8.77
C ASP A 38 12.64 -10.33 8.01
N GLY A 39 13.99 -10.29 7.98
CA GLY A 39 14.82 -11.32 7.39
C GLY A 39 14.97 -11.25 5.88
N GLY A 40 14.51 -10.17 5.23
CA GLY A 40 14.82 -9.92 3.83
C GLY A 40 16.30 -9.70 3.58
N GLU A 41 16.73 -9.73 2.34
CA GLU A 41 18.14 -9.57 1.97
C GLU A 41 18.29 -8.54 0.85
N LEU A 42 19.39 -7.78 0.92
CA LEU A 42 19.80 -6.84 -0.12
C LEU A 42 21.23 -7.12 -0.54
N THR A 43 21.42 -7.34 -1.84
CA THR A 43 22.77 -7.41 -2.45
C THR A 43 23.00 -6.13 -3.24
N LEU A 44 23.98 -5.34 -2.82
CA LEU A 44 24.32 -4.10 -3.51
C LEU A 44 25.25 -4.34 -4.72
N PRO A 45 25.17 -3.51 -5.79
CA PRO A 45 26.16 -3.53 -6.86
C PRO A 45 27.56 -3.16 -6.31
N ALA A 46 28.60 -3.48 -7.07
CA ALA A 46 29.99 -3.20 -6.69
C ALA A 46 30.30 -1.69 -6.54
N GLN A 47 29.45 -0.85 -7.08
CA GLN A 47 29.56 0.62 -7.06
C GLN A 47 28.18 1.25 -6.99
N LEU A 48 28.05 2.33 -6.25
CA LEU A 48 26.91 3.24 -6.22
C LEU A 48 27.32 4.62 -6.71
N THR A 49 26.38 5.57 -6.79
CA THR A 49 26.67 6.96 -7.16
C THR A 49 25.96 7.93 -6.21
N TYR A 50 26.53 9.11 -6.06
CA TYR A 50 25.85 10.27 -5.49
C TYR A 50 24.93 10.95 -6.54
N ASP A 51 24.13 11.93 -6.11
CA ASP A 51 23.25 12.72 -6.98
C ASP A 51 23.97 13.40 -8.15
N ASP A 52 25.22 13.76 -7.97
CA ASP A 52 26.07 14.39 -9.00
C ASP A 52 26.71 13.38 -9.97
N GLY A 53 26.42 12.08 -9.81
CA GLY A 53 26.98 11.00 -10.59
C GLY A 53 28.38 10.54 -10.14
N THR A 54 28.95 11.14 -9.10
CA THR A 54 30.24 10.71 -8.55
C THR A 54 30.13 9.30 -7.99
N ALA A 55 31.09 8.44 -8.36
CA ALA A 55 31.13 7.05 -7.94
C ALA A 55 31.43 6.91 -6.44
N TYR A 56 30.73 5.97 -5.81
CA TYR A 56 30.90 5.59 -4.41
C TYR A 56 31.17 4.09 -4.29
N THR A 57 32.17 3.76 -3.47
CA THR A 57 32.43 2.37 -3.04
C THR A 57 32.75 2.37 -1.55
N GLY A 58 32.27 1.36 -0.82
CA GLY A 58 32.51 1.24 0.62
C GLY A 58 31.29 0.86 1.41
N ALA A 59 31.28 1.28 2.67
CA ALA A 59 30.21 0.98 3.62
C ALA A 59 28.97 1.86 3.34
N VAL A 60 27.85 1.23 3.07
CA VAL A 60 26.56 1.86 2.80
C VAL A 60 25.66 1.68 4.01
N ARG A 61 25.13 2.76 4.53
CA ARG A 61 24.06 2.74 5.53
C ARG A 61 22.76 2.46 4.79
N VAL A 62 22.11 1.36 5.13
CA VAL A 62 20.85 0.92 4.57
C VAL A 62 19.78 1.05 5.63
N GLN A 63 18.77 1.84 5.37
CA GLN A 63 17.58 1.90 6.19
C GLN A 63 16.43 1.20 5.44
N SER A 64 15.74 0.30 6.12
CA SER A 64 14.65 -0.47 5.52
C SER A 64 13.46 -0.60 6.45
N HIS A 65 12.28 -0.77 5.85
CA HIS A 65 11.07 -1.16 6.54
C HIS A 65 10.28 -2.11 5.65
N TYR A 66 9.98 -3.29 6.19
CA TYR A 66 9.15 -4.29 5.55
C TYR A 66 7.68 -4.08 5.94
N TYR A 67 6.82 -3.99 4.95
CA TYR A 67 5.38 -3.92 5.14
C TYR A 67 4.79 -5.28 4.87
N ASN A 68 4.41 -5.96 5.96
CA ASN A 68 3.83 -7.29 5.90
C ASN A 68 2.32 -7.18 5.60
N PRO A 69 1.83 -7.70 4.46
CA PRO A 69 0.42 -7.61 4.11
C PRO A 69 -0.51 -8.37 5.07
N ALA A 70 0.02 -9.27 5.88
CA ALA A 70 -0.74 -9.96 6.92
C ALA A 70 -0.96 -9.11 8.19
N GLU A 71 -0.27 -7.99 8.34
CA GLU A 71 -0.37 -7.16 9.53
C GLU A 71 -1.55 -6.20 9.45
N GLN A 72 -2.19 -5.99 10.62
CA GLN A 72 -3.23 -4.98 10.74
C GLN A 72 -2.61 -3.60 10.50
N GLY A 73 -3.23 -2.79 9.65
CA GLY A 73 -2.72 -1.46 9.31
C GLY A 73 -1.83 -1.41 8.07
N PHE A 74 -1.60 -2.54 7.41
CA PHE A 74 -0.80 -2.59 6.18
C PHE A 74 -1.25 -1.54 5.14
N LEU A 75 -2.56 -1.45 4.84
CA LEU A 75 -3.07 -0.50 3.85
C LEU A 75 -2.98 0.96 4.29
N GLU A 76 -3.15 1.20 5.57
CA GLU A 76 -3.03 2.54 6.14
C GLU A 76 -1.58 3.03 6.04
N ALA A 77 -0.63 2.10 6.09
CA ALA A 77 0.81 2.35 5.95
C ALA A 77 1.28 2.37 4.49
N ALA A 78 0.70 1.50 3.65
CA ALA A 78 1.08 1.38 2.24
C ALA A 78 0.91 2.71 1.49
N PRO A 79 1.89 3.11 0.66
CA PRO A 79 1.75 4.31 -0.14
C PRO A 79 0.69 4.13 -1.25
N GLY A 80 0.01 5.22 -1.60
CA GLY A 80 -1.03 5.18 -2.62
C GLY A 80 -2.30 4.46 -2.15
N ASN A 81 -3.02 3.84 -3.07
CA ASN A 81 -4.29 3.14 -2.84
C ASN A 81 -4.30 1.74 -3.50
N MET A 82 -3.14 1.11 -3.64
CA MET A 82 -2.95 -0.17 -4.34
C MET A 82 -3.41 -0.15 -5.81
N SER A 83 -3.60 1.02 -6.41
CA SER A 83 -3.86 1.18 -7.84
C SER A 83 -2.54 1.20 -8.61
N ALA A 84 -2.47 0.43 -9.68
CA ALA A 84 -1.25 0.21 -10.44
C ALA A 84 -1.47 0.39 -11.95
N ILE A 85 -0.38 0.68 -12.65
CA ILE A 85 -0.33 0.69 -14.11
C ILE A 85 0.61 -0.44 -14.53
N GLY A 86 0.05 -1.44 -15.21
CA GLY A 86 0.80 -2.56 -15.73
C GLY A 86 1.68 -2.19 -16.92
N ALA A 87 2.63 -3.04 -17.25
CA ALA A 87 3.50 -2.88 -18.43
C ALA A 87 2.70 -2.82 -19.75
N ASP A 88 1.48 -3.31 -19.77
CA ASP A 88 0.53 -3.22 -20.89
C ASP A 88 -0.25 -1.89 -20.92
N GLY A 89 -0.05 -1.00 -19.94
CA GLY A 89 -0.72 0.28 -19.78
C GLY A 89 -2.12 0.20 -19.16
N ASN A 90 -2.58 -0.97 -18.77
CA ASN A 90 -3.86 -1.14 -18.10
C ASN A 90 -3.76 -0.80 -16.60
N ILE A 91 -4.90 -0.46 -16.00
CA ILE A 91 -5.01 -0.19 -14.57
C ILE A 91 -5.40 -1.48 -13.85
N TYR A 92 -4.75 -1.74 -12.73
CA TYR A 92 -4.97 -2.89 -11.87
C TYR A 92 -5.17 -2.47 -10.41
N THR A 93 -5.81 -3.35 -9.64
CA THR A 93 -5.74 -3.36 -8.18
C THR A 93 -4.75 -4.45 -7.77
N LEU A 94 -3.89 -4.16 -6.80
CA LEU A 94 -2.83 -5.08 -6.40
C LEU A 94 -3.21 -5.90 -5.17
N GLU A 95 -2.92 -7.20 -5.24
CA GLU A 95 -2.88 -8.11 -4.09
C GLU A 95 -1.42 -8.27 -3.67
N SER A 96 -1.07 -7.74 -2.48
CA SER A 96 0.32 -7.65 -2.05
C SER A 96 0.81 -8.92 -1.37
N TYR A 97 2.02 -9.33 -1.70
CA TYR A 97 2.79 -10.39 -1.06
C TYR A 97 3.93 -9.86 -0.20
N GLY A 98 4.14 -8.55 -0.20
CA GLY A 98 5.13 -7.88 0.63
C GLY A 98 5.71 -6.64 -0.04
N MET A 99 6.08 -5.68 0.79
CA MET A 99 6.55 -4.39 0.32
C MET A 99 7.77 -3.95 1.14
N TYR A 100 8.76 -3.37 0.47
CA TYR A 100 9.91 -2.74 1.11
C TYR A 100 10.00 -1.25 0.78
N ALA A 101 10.23 -0.43 1.79
CA ALA A 101 10.86 0.87 1.65
C ALA A 101 12.35 0.72 1.95
N VAL A 102 13.22 1.21 1.08
CA VAL A 102 14.68 1.14 1.27
C VAL A 102 15.31 2.48 0.92
N GLU A 103 16.18 2.97 1.80
CA GLU A 103 17.01 4.14 1.56
C GLU A 103 18.47 3.82 1.77
N LEU A 104 19.33 4.36 0.89
CA LEU A 104 20.77 4.19 0.92
C LEU A 104 21.45 5.53 1.17
N SER A 105 22.43 5.53 2.07
CA SER A 105 23.27 6.70 2.33
C SER A 105 24.70 6.32 2.69
N ASP A 106 25.63 7.28 2.58
CA ASP A 106 26.97 7.17 3.14
C ASP A 106 26.96 7.42 4.66
N ALA A 107 28.10 7.30 5.30
CA ALA A 107 28.25 7.54 6.74
C ALA A 107 27.97 8.99 7.17
N SER A 108 27.92 9.93 6.24
CA SER A 108 27.61 11.34 6.46
C SER A 108 26.14 11.67 6.23
N GLY A 109 25.35 10.70 5.73
CA GLY A 109 23.94 10.84 5.42
C GLY A 109 23.69 11.38 3.99
N ASN A 110 24.68 11.41 3.10
CA ASN A 110 24.44 11.75 1.70
C ASN A 110 23.76 10.56 0.99
N ALA A 111 22.73 10.84 0.20
CA ALA A 111 22.01 9.81 -0.55
C ALA A 111 22.92 9.09 -1.56
N LEU A 112 22.65 7.81 -1.74
CA LEU A 112 23.36 6.95 -2.69
C LEU A 112 22.33 6.25 -3.60
N HIS A 113 22.71 6.12 -4.88
CA HIS A 113 21.85 5.57 -5.94
C HIS A 113 22.54 4.43 -6.68
N ILE A 114 21.73 3.56 -7.28
CA ILE A 114 22.22 2.54 -8.22
C ILE A 114 22.61 3.27 -9.52
N PRO A 115 23.82 3.06 -10.06
CA PRO A 115 24.22 3.66 -11.32
C PRO A 115 23.37 3.16 -12.50
N ASP A 116 23.20 3.98 -13.52
CA ASP A 116 22.52 3.58 -14.75
C ASP A 116 23.07 2.26 -15.31
N GLY A 117 22.16 1.33 -15.62
CA GLY A 117 22.49 0.03 -16.16
C GLY A 117 23.02 -1.01 -15.17
N ALA A 118 23.12 -0.65 -13.89
CA ALA A 118 23.36 -1.59 -12.79
C ALA A 118 22.04 -1.94 -12.09
N THR A 119 22.05 -3.03 -11.32
CA THR A 119 20.93 -3.45 -10.47
C THR A 119 21.43 -3.84 -9.08
N ALA A 120 20.54 -3.77 -8.11
CA ALA A 120 20.68 -4.44 -6.82
C ALA A 120 19.70 -5.61 -6.80
N LYS A 121 20.01 -6.64 -6.00
CA LYS A 121 19.13 -7.76 -5.77
C LYS A 121 18.42 -7.59 -4.44
N LEU A 122 17.09 -7.55 -4.47
CA LEU A 122 16.23 -7.45 -3.30
C LEU A 122 15.48 -8.77 -3.12
N ARG A 123 15.52 -9.34 -1.91
CA ARG A 123 14.82 -10.58 -1.55
C ARG A 123 13.79 -10.30 -0.47
N PHE A 124 12.55 -10.55 -0.79
CA PHE A 124 11.42 -10.38 0.10
C PHE A 124 11.18 -11.67 0.87
N PRO A 125 11.00 -11.62 2.20
CA PRO A 125 10.55 -12.78 2.96
C PRO A 125 9.11 -13.12 2.56
N LEU A 126 8.77 -14.41 2.61
CA LEU A 126 7.39 -14.83 2.35
C LEU A 126 6.57 -14.70 3.63
N PRO A 127 5.41 -14.02 3.59
CA PRO A 127 4.50 -14.02 4.71
C PRO A 127 4.02 -15.45 5.04
N ALA A 128 4.00 -15.80 6.32
CA ALA A 128 3.74 -17.16 6.77
C ALA A 128 2.31 -17.67 6.48
N ASN A 129 1.39 -16.80 6.14
CA ASN A 129 -0.02 -17.09 5.90
C ASN A 129 -0.39 -17.35 4.43
N TYR A 130 0.55 -17.20 3.48
CA TYR A 130 0.29 -17.55 2.09
C TYR A 130 0.50 -19.05 1.85
N SER A 131 -0.61 -19.75 1.56
CA SER A 131 -0.59 -21.20 1.29
C SER A 131 0.01 -21.55 -0.08
N SER A 132 0.05 -20.60 -1.00
CA SER A 132 0.67 -20.73 -2.32
C SER A 132 1.18 -19.37 -2.79
N VAL A 133 2.41 -19.33 -3.26
CA VAL A 133 3.02 -18.14 -3.87
C VAL A 133 3.32 -18.46 -5.32
N PRO A 134 2.92 -17.63 -6.29
CA PRO A 134 3.27 -17.83 -7.70
C PRO A 134 4.79 -17.95 -7.87
N GLN A 135 5.24 -18.74 -8.86
CA GLN A 135 6.66 -18.86 -9.18
C GLN A 135 7.25 -17.54 -9.69
N GLU A 136 6.44 -16.77 -10.39
CA GLU A 136 6.77 -15.43 -10.89
C GLU A 136 5.69 -14.47 -10.43
N ILE A 137 6.10 -13.33 -9.88
CA ILE A 137 5.22 -12.27 -9.38
C ILE A 137 5.68 -10.95 -10.02
N PRO A 138 4.78 -10.15 -10.59
CA PRO A 138 5.12 -8.82 -11.06
C PRO A 138 5.72 -7.95 -9.95
N LEU A 139 6.70 -7.15 -10.32
CA LEU A 139 7.44 -6.25 -9.45
C LEU A 139 7.02 -4.82 -9.73
N TRP A 140 6.66 -4.09 -8.68
CA TRP A 140 6.10 -2.75 -8.77
C TRP A 140 6.92 -1.75 -7.98
N SER A 141 7.15 -0.57 -8.55
CA SER A 141 7.70 0.58 -7.84
C SER A 141 6.64 1.65 -7.63
N MET A 142 6.77 2.48 -6.60
CA MET A 142 5.88 3.62 -6.37
C MET A 142 6.36 4.84 -7.14
N ASP A 143 5.55 5.31 -8.09
CA ASP A 143 5.71 6.65 -8.65
C ASP A 143 5.09 7.69 -7.71
N GLU A 144 5.92 8.40 -6.97
CA GLU A 144 5.48 9.40 -5.99
C GLU A 144 4.75 10.60 -6.63
N ALA A 145 5.00 10.87 -7.90
CA ALA A 145 4.37 11.99 -8.59
C ALA A 145 2.90 11.70 -8.92
N SER A 146 2.59 10.49 -9.38
CA SER A 146 1.21 10.07 -9.67
C SER A 146 0.51 9.39 -8.50
N GLY A 147 1.27 8.91 -7.50
CA GLY A 147 0.76 8.11 -6.39
C GLY A 147 0.30 6.71 -6.81
N LYS A 148 0.81 6.20 -7.92
CA LYS A 148 0.48 4.88 -8.46
C LYS A 148 1.68 3.95 -8.44
N TRP A 149 1.40 2.66 -8.36
CA TRP A 149 2.38 1.62 -8.57
C TRP A 149 2.60 1.41 -10.07
N ILE A 150 3.86 1.27 -10.48
CA ILE A 150 4.25 1.04 -11.87
C ILE A 150 4.94 -0.31 -11.96
N GLU A 151 4.51 -1.15 -12.90
CA GLU A 151 5.16 -2.43 -13.16
C GLU A 151 6.51 -2.21 -13.83
N GLU A 152 7.59 -2.67 -13.19
CA GLU A 152 8.97 -2.51 -13.69
C GLU A 152 9.70 -3.83 -13.91
N GLY A 153 9.03 -4.96 -13.70
CA GLY A 153 9.65 -6.25 -13.94
C GLY A 153 8.92 -7.41 -13.30
N VAL A 154 9.66 -8.47 -13.05
CA VAL A 154 9.16 -9.72 -12.48
C VAL A 154 10.12 -10.19 -11.39
N ALA A 155 9.59 -10.56 -10.25
CA ALA A 155 10.30 -11.24 -9.19
C ALA A 155 10.04 -12.75 -9.26
N THR A 156 10.98 -13.56 -8.81
CA THR A 156 10.91 -15.02 -8.84
C THR A 156 11.02 -15.65 -7.45
N LEU A 157 10.18 -16.66 -7.20
CA LEU A 157 10.26 -17.47 -5.99
C LEU A 157 11.51 -18.38 -6.04
N GLN A 158 12.44 -18.16 -5.10
CA GLN A 158 13.68 -18.91 -5.02
C GLN A 158 14.11 -19.06 -3.55
N ASP A 159 14.41 -20.28 -3.12
CA ASP A 159 14.96 -20.61 -1.80
C ASP A 159 14.17 -20.04 -0.60
N GLY A 160 12.83 -19.96 -0.74
CA GLY A 160 11.94 -19.43 0.30
C GLY A 160 11.84 -17.91 0.36
N PHE A 161 12.36 -17.21 -0.66
CA PHE A 161 12.22 -15.77 -0.87
C PHE A 161 11.61 -15.49 -2.23
N VAL A 162 11.07 -14.30 -2.38
CA VAL A 162 10.79 -13.73 -3.70
C VAL A 162 11.92 -12.75 -4.04
N GLU A 163 12.69 -13.08 -5.08
CA GLU A 163 13.89 -12.37 -5.47
C GLU A 163 13.61 -11.46 -6.68
N ALA A 164 14.04 -10.20 -6.61
CA ALA A 164 13.90 -9.19 -7.63
C ALA A 164 15.22 -8.46 -7.93
N GLU A 165 15.42 -8.08 -9.19
CA GLU A 165 16.45 -7.13 -9.60
C GLU A 165 15.83 -5.73 -9.67
N VAL A 166 16.39 -4.77 -8.94
CA VAL A 166 15.89 -3.39 -8.86
C VAL A 166 16.93 -2.40 -9.36
N ALA A 167 16.49 -1.43 -10.17
CA ALA A 167 17.39 -0.43 -10.77
C ALA A 167 17.50 0.88 -9.96
N HIS A 168 16.66 1.08 -8.97
CA HIS A 168 16.67 2.22 -8.06
C HIS A 168 16.12 1.81 -6.69
N PHE A 169 16.21 2.70 -5.71
CA PHE A 169 15.54 2.51 -4.43
C PHE A 169 14.47 3.58 -4.22
N SER A 170 13.32 3.09 -3.83
CA SER A 170 12.14 3.78 -3.36
C SER A 170 11.28 2.78 -2.58
N TRP A 171 10.00 2.70 -2.91
CA TRP A 171 9.12 1.64 -2.46
C TRP A 171 9.06 0.55 -3.54
N TRP A 172 9.29 -0.68 -3.14
CA TRP A 172 9.18 -1.86 -3.99
C TRP A 172 8.13 -2.82 -3.45
N ASN A 173 7.29 -3.32 -4.32
CA ASN A 173 6.18 -4.20 -3.98
C ASN A 173 6.16 -5.42 -4.91
N ILE A 174 5.87 -6.58 -4.36
CA ILE A 174 5.68 -7.83 -5.09
C ILE A 174 4.20 -8.20 -5.02
N ASP A 175 3.47 -7.97 -6.11
CA ASP A 175 2.01 -8.05 -6.12
C ASP A 175 1.46 -8.74 -7.35
N VAL A 176 0.35 -9.46 -7.16
CA VAL A 176 -0.45 -9.99 -8.25
C VAL A 176 -1.46 -8.94 -8.69
N PRO A 177 -1.47 -8.57 -10.00
CA PRO A 177 -2.45 -7.65 -10.53
C PRO A 177 -3.82 -8.32 -10.66
N LEU A 178 -4.85 -7.66 -10.12
CA LEU A 178 -6.24 -8.07 -10.23
C LEU A 178 -7.00 -7.06 -11.08
N ASN A 179 -7.84 -7.55 -11.99
CA ASN A 179 -8.69 -6.67 -12.78
C ASN A 179 -9.64 -5.90 -11.84
N PRO A 180 -9.64 -4.58 -11.86
CA PRO A 180 -10.52 -3.80 -11.00
C PRO A 180 -11.89 -3.65 -11.62
N VAL A 181 -12.90 -3.54 -10.76
CA VAL A 181 -14.21 -2.94 -11.06
C VAL A 181 -14.45 -1.81 -10.09
N THR A 182 -15.20 -0.80 -10.53
CA THR A 182 -15.58 0.32 -9.68
C THR A 182 -16.89 -0.01 -8.98
N VAL A 183 -16.91 0.05 -7.67
CA VAL A 183 -18.12 -0.10 -6.87
C VAL A 183 -18.41 1.23 -6.18
N CYS A 184 -19.58 1.81 -6.48
CA CYS A 184 -20.08 3.03 -5.87
C CYS A 184 -21.18 2.70 -4.86
N MET A 185 -21.30 3.50 -3.81
CA MET A 185 -22.35 3.35 -2.80
C MET A 185 -22.48 4.62 -1.97
N ARG A 186 -23.56 4.68 -1.19
CA ARG A 186 -23.81 5.76 -0.24
C ARG A 186 -24.12 5.12 1.13
N LEU A 187 -23.39 5.52 2.16
CA LEU A 187 -23.66 5.06 3.53
C LEU A 187 -24.68 5.97 4.19
N VAL A 188 -25.72 5.35 4.74
CA VAL A 188 -26.80 6.06 5.43
C VAL A 188 -27.08 5.41 6.80
N ASP A 189 -27.55 6.19 7.75
CA ASP A 189 -28.05 5.70 9.03
C ASP A 189 -29.49 5.13 8.93
N ALA A 190 -30.02 4.65 10.04
CA ALA A 190 -31.38 4.09 10.11
C ALA A 190 -32.50 5.09 9.78
N THR A 191 -32.20 6.40 9.72
CA THR A 191 -33.17 7.44 9.31
C THR A 191 -33.04 7.81 7.83
N GLY A 192 -32.05 7.25 7.12
CA GLY A 192 -31.69 7.60 5.75
C GLY A 192 -30.79 8.83 5.67
N ALA A 193 -30.27 9.34 6.78
CA ALA A 193 -29.33 10.45 6.78
C ALA A 193 -27.94 9.98 6.34
N ALA A 194 -27.28 10.82 5.54
CA ALA A 194 -25.94 10.54 5.01
C ALA A 194 -24.88 10.45 6.11
N LEU A 195 -24.05 9.43 6.06
CA LEU A 195 -22.87 9.30 6.89
C LEU A 195 -21.68 9.99 6.19
N SER A 196 -21.61 11.32 6.34
CA SER A 196 -20.61 12.19 5.73
C SER A 196 -19.30 12.17 6.50
N GLY A 197 -18.17 12.07 5.79
CA GLY A 197 -16.84 12.10 6.38
C GLY A 197 -16.50 10.87 7.23
N PHE A 198 -17.12 9.72 6.98
CA PHE A 198 -16.81 8.47 7.64
C PHE A 198 -15.66 7.75 6.93
N PRO A 199 -14.65 7.30 7.69
CA PRO A 199 -13.58 6.50 7.12
C PRO A 199 -14.11 5.10 6.79
N TYR A 200 -13.82 4.62 5.59
CA TYR A 200 -14.17 3.28 5.15
C TYR A 200 -12.94 2.47 4.78
N LYS A 201 -13.08 1.16 4.87
CA LYS A 201 -12.13 0.16 4.36
C LYS A 201 -12.91 -0.90 3.58
N ILE A 202 -12.43 -1.21 2.36
CA ILE A 202 -12.93 -2.33 1.57
C ILE A 202 -11.83 -3.38 1.50
N SER A 203 -12.17 -4.61 1.80
CA SER A 203 -11.26 -5.77 1.75
C SER A 203 -11.95 -6.96 1.11
N SER A 204 -11.20 -8.04 0.84
CA SER A 204 -11.80 -9.35 0.59
C SER A 204 -12.70 -9.75 1.75
N SER A 205 -13.68 -10.63 1.51
CA SER A 205 -14.62 -11.05 2.54
C SER A 205 -13.97 -11.76 3.73
N ASP A 206 -12.82 -12.40 3.52
CA ASP A 206 -11.99 -13.03 4.56
C ASP A 206 -10.99 -12.04 5.19
N GLN A 207 -11.00 -10.78 4.74
CA GLN A 207 -10.11 -9.68 5.15
C GLN A 207 -8.62 -9.92 4.90
N SER A 208 -8.26 -10.91 4.11
CA SER A 208 -6.87 -11.23 3.76
C SER A 208 -6.28 -10.24 2.74
N ILE A 209 -7.13 -9.66 1.88
CA ILE A 209 -6.72 -8.68 0.87
C ILE A 209 -7.48 -7.38 1.14
N ALA A 210 -6.78 -6.29 1.19
CA ALA A 210 -7.39 -5.00 1.32
C ALA A 210 -7.32 -4.26 -0.03
N TYR A 211 -8.45 -3.70 -0.48
CA TYR A 211 -8.58 -3.08 -1.80
C TYR A 211 -8.54 -1.56 -1.75
N ALA A 212 -9.26 -0.98 -0.78
CA ALA A 212 -9.38 0.47 -0.72
C ALA A 212 -9.63 0.97 0.70
N VAL A 213 -9.10 2.15 0.98
CA VAL A 213 -9.42 2.95 2.16
C VAL A 213 -9.71 4.37 1.72
N GLY A 214 -10.63 5.04 2.41
CA GLY A 214 -11.01 6.40 2.07
C GLY A 214 -12.02 6.97 3.05
N TRP A 215 -12.69 8.03 2.61
CA TRP A 215 -13.70 8.75 3.38
C TRP A 215 -14.92 8.98 2.52
N THR A 216 -16.12 8.85 3.10
CA THR A 216 -17.34 9.25 2.43
C THR A 216 -17.36 10.76 2.21
N ASP A 217 -17.96 11.20 1.11
CA ASP A 217 -18.14 12.61 0.79
C ASP A 217 -19.26 13.28 1.63
N ALA A 218 -19.64 14.52 1.29
CA ALA A 218 -20.67 15.27 1.98
C ALA A 218 -22.06 14.60 1.93
N ASP A 219 -22.31 13.81 0.91
CA ASP A 219 -23.56 13.08 0.69
C ASP A 219 -23.50 11.64 1.22
N GLY A 220 -22.41 11.27 1.91
CA GLY A 220 -22.18 9.91 2.40
C GLY A 220 -21.73 8.94 1.32
N ALA A 221 -21.45 9.42 0.11
CA ALA A 221 -21.13 8.60 -1.04
C ALA A 221 -19.62 8.40 -1.22
N PHE A 222 -19.26 7.33 -1.88
CA PHE A 222 -17.91 7.06 -2.37
C PHE A 222 -17.95 6.02 -3.50
N CYS A 223 -16.87 6.01 -4.30
CA CYS A 223 -16.57 4.95 -5.25
C CYS A 223 -15.17 4.41 -4.96
N ALA A 224 -15.01 3.11 -5.06
CA ALA A 224 -13.74 2.44 -4.85
C ALA A 224 -13.50 1.37 -5.91
N GLN A 225 -12.24 1.16 -6.27
CA GLN A 225 -11.84 0.02 -7.08
C GLN A 225 -11.66 -1.19 -6.18
N VAL A 226 -12.27 -2.30 -6.56
CA VAL A 226 -12.15 -3.61 -5.90
C VAL A 226 -11.77 -4.65 -6.94
N ALA A 227 -11.21 -5.76 -6.52
CA ALA A 227 -10.89 -6.86 -7.43
C ALA A 227 -12.19 -7.45 -8.01
N ALA A 228 -12.26 -7.52 -9.33
CA ALA A 228 -13.36 -8.23 -10.00
C ALA A 228 -13.38 -9.71 -9.59
N THR A 229 -14.59 -10.29 -9.53
CA THR A 229 -14.81 -11.71 -9.23
C THR A 229 -14.48 -12.19 -7.80
N PHE A 230 -14.14 -11.27 -6.90
CA PHE A 230 -13.92 -11.59 -5.49
C PHE A 230 -14.99 -10.97 -4.59
N PRO A 231 -15.59 -11.73 -3.64
CA PRO A 231 -16.47 -11.17 -2.63
C PRO A 231 -15.71 -10.19 -1.74
N SER A 232 -16.36 -9.10 -1.38
CA SER A 232 -15.73 -8.03 -0.59
C SER A 232 -16.51 -7.74 0.69
N ALA A 233 -15.79 -7.24 1.69
CA ALA A 233 -16.34 -6.71 2.93
C ALA A 233 -16.16 -5.19 2.97
N ILE A 234 -17.23 -4.46 3.27
CA ILE A 234 -17.22 -3.03 3.50
C ILE A 234 -17.25 -2.80 5.01
N ASN A 235 -16.27 -2.09 5.51
CA ASN A 235 -16.16 -1.72 6.89
C ASN A 235 -16.11 -0.18 7.01
N ILE A 236 -16.63 0.36 8.11
CA ILE A 236 -16.30 1.70 8.58
C ILE A 236 -15.30 1.60 9.73
N VAL A 237 -14.46 2.62 9.86
CA VAL A 237 -13.54 2.73 11.00
C VAL A 237 -14.15 3.68 12.02
N TRP A 238 -14.43 3.21 13.23
CA TRP A 238 -14.99 4.01 14.31
C TRP A 238 -14.26 3.71 15.61
N ASN A 239 -13.69 4.74 16.23
CA ASN A 239 -12.87 4.60 17.45
C ASN A 239 -11.74 3.58 17.32
N ASP A 240 -11.05 3.57 16.19
CA ASP A 240 -10.00 2.61 15.81
C ASP A 240 -10.48 1.15 15.71
N GLU A 241 -11.78 0.90 15.68
CA GLU A 241 -12.37 -0.41 15.43
C GLU A 241 -12.97 -0.49 14.02
N LEU A 242 -12.83 -1.65 13.37
CA LEU A 242 -13.48 -1.96 12.11
C LEU A 242 -14.89 -2.49 12.39
N ILE A 243 -15.89 -1.79 11.89
CA ILE A 243 -17.29 -2.20 11.97
C ILE A 243 -17.70 -2.69 10.59
N LEU A 244 -18.02 -3.98 10.49
CA LEU A 244 -18.55 -4.54 9.26
C LEU A 244 -19.90 -3.92 8.93
N VAL A 245 -19.99 -3.28 7.77
CA VAL A 245 -21.22 -2.66 7.26
C VAL A 245 -21.97 -3.62 6.35
N ALA A 246 -21.26 -4.22 5.39
CA ALA A 246 -21.84 -5.16 4.45
C ALA A 246 -20.79 -6.14 3.93
N ASN A 247 -21.24 -7.38 3.65
CA ASN A 247 -20.57 -8.26 2.71
C ASN A 247 -21.26 -8.10 1.36
N ILE A 248 -20.48 -7.94 0.32
CA ILE A 248 -20.95 -7.81 -1.05
C ILE A 248 -20.44 -8.98 -1.89
N ASP A 249 -21.29 -9.48 -2.76
CA ASP A 249 -20.93 -10.53 -3.70
C ASP A 249 -19.89 -10.02 -4.70
N ALA A 250 -19.24 -10.95 -5.39
CA ALA A 250 -18.27 -10.60 -6.44
C ALA A 250 -18.98 -9.90 -7.62
N PHE A 251 -18.30 -8.88 -8.15
CA PHE A 251 -18.76 -8.13 -9.32
C PHE A 251 -17.90 -8.49 -10.55
N SER A 252 -18.51 -8.48 -11.72
CA SER A 252 -17.80 -8.61 -13.00
C SER A 252 -17.76 -7.31 -13.81
N GLU A 253 -18.46 -6.27 -13.33
CA GLU A 253 -18.59 -4.96 -13.99
C GLU A 253 -18.79 -3.86 -12.95
N ASP A 254 -18.59 -2.62 -13.36
CA ASP A 254 -18.81 -1.44 -12.53
C ASP A 254 -20.25 -1.43 -12.01
N THR A 255 -20.42 -1.20 -10.72
CA THR A 255 -21.69 -1.38 -10.04
C THR A 255 -21.96 -0.24 -9.06
N ASP A 256 -23.20 0.27 -9.07
CA ASP A 256 -23.70 1.18 -8.03
C ASP A 256 -24.66 0.40 -7.12
N LEU A 257 -24.31 0.32 -5.84
CA LEU A 257 -25.10 -0.39 -4.82
C LEU A 257 -26.18 0.48 -4.20
N GLY A 258 -26.19 1.79 -4.52
CA GLY A 258 -27.11 2.74 -3.91
C GLY A 258 -26.88 2.94 -2.42
N ASP A 259 -27.96 3.07 -1.65
CA ASP A 259 -27.90 3.31 -0.21
C ASP A 259 -27.62 2.01 0.56
N ILE A 260 -26.55 2.01 1.33
CA ILE A 260 -26.17 0.94 2.26
C ILE A 260 -26.46 1.42 3.67
N LEU A 261 -27.38 0.73 4.33
CA LEU A 261 -27.75 1.02 5.73
C LEU A 261 -26.63 0.59 6.69
N VAL A 262 -26.11 1.54 7.45
CA VAL A 262 -25.17 1.27 8.54
C VAL A 262 -25.95 1.25 9.85
N ASP A 263 -25.98 0.08 10.49
CA ASP A 263 -26.57 -0.03 11.84
C ASP A 263 -25.60 0.57 12.87
N MET A 264 -25.84 1.83 13.20
CA MET A 264 -25.09 2.55 14.24
C MET A 264 -25.61 2.22 15.65
N GLY A 265 -26.32 1.10 15.82
CA GLY A 265 -26.97 0.67 17.06
C GLY A 265 -26.03 0.67 18.26
N GLY A 266 -26.10 1.73 19.04
CA GLY A 266 -25.28 1.97 20.24
C GLY A 266 -24.29 3.13 20.13
N PHE A 267 -24.15 3.76 18.98
CA PHE A 267 -23.33 4.96 18.83
C PHE A 267 -24.17 6.23 19.12
N TYR A 268 -23.86 6.91 20.20
CA TYR A 268 -24.52 8.17 20.57
C TYR A 268 -23.74 9.34 19.93
N SER A 269 -24.39 10.17 19.15
CA SER A 269 -23.84 11.46 18.74
C SER A 269 -23.87 12.41 19.93
N LEU A 270 -22.72 12.81 20.45
CA LEU A 270 -22.59 13.92 21.37
C LEU A 270 -22.59 15.21 20.56
N THR A 271 -23.77 15.82 20.36
CA THR A 271 -23.88 17.21 19.90
C THR A 271 -23.68 18.12 21.11
N GLY A 272 -22.44 18.47 21.42
CA GLY A 272 -22.09 19.49 22.39
C GLY A 272 -21.96 20.85 21.69
N LYS A 273 -22.81 21.84 22.03
CA LYS A 273 -22.45 23.23 21.80
C LYS A 273 -21.34 23.57 22.77
N ALA A 274 -20.15 23.93 22.27
CA ALA A 274 -19.16 24.62 23.09
C ALA A 274 -19.73 25.99 23.46
N VAL A 275 -19.79 26.25 24.74
CA VAL A 275 -20.14 27.55 25.33
C VAL A 275 -18.85 28.33 25.54
#